data_b890624d27e61d5907c5aeef4ca2e659
#
_entry.id   b890624d27e61d5907c5aeef4ca2e659
#
_cell.length_a   1.000
_cell.length_b   1.000
_cell.length_c   1.000
_cell.angle_alpha   90.00
_cell.angle_beta   90.00
_cell.angle_gamma   90.00
#
_symmetry.space_group_name_H-M   'P 1'
#
loop_
_entity.id
_entity.type
_entity.pdbx_description
1 polymer ?
#
loop_
_entity_poly.entity_id
_entity_poly.type
_entity_poly.pdbx_seq_one_letter_code
_entity_poly.pdbx_strand_id
1 'polypeptide(L)'
;MNQIKKILQKNIHNLIKEKFNLEIPVFIISYLELEDLLNNAPSWWGTGNKQIYDNIIFILSPVQSTEVKNVLGNLNENVEQIYEYKNCFFWSYELKNYRKSNWWVKTCSTYIKDSITIRTANTVKKLLEICKK
;
A
#
# COMPACT_ATOMS: atom_id res chain seq x y z
N MET A 1 14.41 2.59 -3.07
CA MET A 1 14.16 3.98 -2.58
C MET A 1 15.48 4.72 -2.48
N ASN A 2 15.54 5.98 -2.89
CA ASN A 2 16.80 6.72 -2.82
C ASN A 2 17.11 7.18 -1.38
N GLN A 3 18.36 7.59 -1.16
CA GLN A 3 18.85 7.98 0.16
C GLN A 3 18.12 9.17 0.75
N ILE A 4 17.78 10.16 -0.08
CA ILE A 4 17.08 11.36 0.36
C ILE A 4 15.69 11.03 0.92
N LYS A 5 14.97 10.15 0.24
CA LYS A 5 13.64 9.72 0.70
C LYS A 5 13.70 8.99 2.04
N LYS A 6 14.72 8.14 2.23
CA LYS A 6 14.89 7.41 3.49
C LYS A 6 15.12 8.36 4.66
N ILE A 7 15.96 9.37 4.45
CA ILE A 7 16.25 10.38 5.47
C ILE A 7 15.01 11.20 5.79
N LEU A 8 14.30 11.66 4.75
CA LEU A 8 13.09 12.45 4.92
C LEU A 8 11.98 11.66 5.62
N GLN A 9 11.79 10.42 5.24
CA GLN A 9 10.81 9.53 5.88
C GLN A 9 11.10 9.37 7.37
N LYS A 10 12.37 9.14 7.73
CA LYS A 10 12.79 9.00 9.13
C LYS A 10 12.54 10.29 9.89
N ASN A 11 12.89 11.44 9.33
CA ASN A 11 12.72 12.74 9.97
C ASN A 11 11.25 13.06 10.23
N ILE A 12 10.38 12.78 9.28
CA ILE A 12 8.94 12.99 9.43
C ILE A 12 8.37 12.05 10.49
N HIS A 13 8.78 10.79 10.46
CA HIS A 13 8.36 9.80 11.45
C HIS A 13 8.73 10.26 12.88
N ASN A 14 9.96 10.69 13.07
CA ASN A 14 10.45 11.17 14.37
C ASN A 14 9.71 12.42 14.82
N LEU A 15 9.42 13.34 13.92
CA LEU A 15 8.70 14.57 14.22
C LEU A 15 7.27 14.28 14.71
N ILE A 16 6.58 13.36 14.05
CA ILE A 16 5.23 12.94 14.45
C ILE A 16 5.25 12.29 15.82
N LYS A 17 6.21 11.41 16.06
CA LYS A 17 6.38 10.75 17.36
C LYS A 17 6.65 11.75 18.48
N GLU A 18 7.54 12.72 18.23
CA GLU A 18 7.93 13.73 19.22
C GLU A 18 6.78 14.67 19.56
N LYS A 19 6.06 15.17 18.53
CA LYS A 19 5.00 16.17 18.73
C LYS A 19 3.67 15.60 19.18
N PHE A 20 3.32 14.42 18.71
CA PHE A 20 2.00 13.82 18.96
C PHE A 20 2.06 12.54 19.77
N ASN A 21 3.25 12.09 20.11
CA ASN A 21 3.48 10.83 20.82
C ASN A 21 2.83 9.64 20.09
N LEU A 22 2.92 9.66 18.76
CA LEU A 22 2.36 8.61 17.91
C LEU A 22 3.47 7.95 17.11
N GLU A 23 3.42 6.62 17.04
CA GLU A 23 4.32 5.83 16.22
C GLU A 23 3.56 5.39 14.98
N ILE A 24 3.68 6.15 13.88
CA ILE A 24 2.93 5.92 12.65
C ILE A 24 3.90 5.66 11.50
N PRO A 25 3.71 4.58 10.71
CA PRO A 25 4.52 4.37 9.52
C PRO A 25 4.37 5.54 8.54
N VAL A 26 5.50 6.03 8.02
CA VAL A 26 5.52 7.13 7.04
C VAL A 26 6.09 6.62 5.73
N PHE A 27 5.36 6.80 4.65
CA PHE A 27 5.78 6.44 3.30
C PHE A 27 5.85 7.70 2.44
N ILE A 28 6.97 7.86 1.73
CA ILE A 28 7.19 9.01 0.84
C ILE A 28 7.40 8.50 -0.58
N ILE A 29 6.65 9.08 -1.52
CA ILE A 29 6.73 8.73 -2.93
C ILE A 29 6.71 10.03 -3.76
N SER A 30 7.51 10.09 -4.81
CA SER A 30 7.51 11.23 -5.71
C SER A 30 6.30 11.17 -6.65
N TYR A 31 5.93 12.34 -7.20
CA TYR A 31 4.86 12.43 -8.20
C TYR A 31 5.12 11.50 -9.39
N LEU A 32 6.35 11.48 -9.90
CA LEU A 32 6.69 10.66 -11.06
C LEU A 32 6.59 9.16 -10.76
N GLU A 33 6.99 8.76 -9.55
CA GLU A 33 6.86 7.36 -9.12
C GLU A 33 5.39 6.96 -8.98
N LEU A 34 4.56 7.85 -8.43
CA LEU A 34 3.13 7.59 -8.27
C LEU A 34 2.44 7.48 -9.62
N GLU A 35 2.79 8.36 -10.56
CA GLU A 35 2.27 8.33 -11.92
C GLU A 35 2.66 7.02 -12.61
N ASP A 36 3.91 6.61 -12.48
CA ASP A 36 4.40 5.36 -13.04
C ASP A 36 3.63 4.16 -12.49
N LEU A 37 3.40 4.12 -11.18
CA LEU A 37 2.62 3.04 -10.57
C LEU A 37 1.21 2.96 -11.14
N LEU A 38 0.50 4.08 -11.20
CA LEU A 38 -0.88 4.10 -11.67
C LEU A 38 -0.98 3.76 -13.15
N ASN A 39 0.02 4.14 -13.95
CA ASN A 39 0.06 3.79 -15.38
C ASN A 39 0.30 2.30 -15.61
N ASN A 40 0.83 1.59 -14.61
CA ASN A 40 1.12 0.17 -14.70
C ASN A 40 0.17 -0.70 -13.87
N ALA A 41 -0.94 -0.13 -13.41
CA ALA A 41 -1.95 -0.87 -12.67
C ALA A 41 -2.58 -1.94 -13.57
N PRO A 42 -2.90 -3.12 -13.01
CA PRO A 42 -3.56 -4.16 -13.80
C PRO A 42 -4.99 -3.73 -14.20
N SER A 43 -5.51 -4.31 -15.25
CA SER A 43 -6.81 -3.94 -15.83
C SER A 43 -7.98 -4.12 -14.84
N TRP A 44 -7.86 -5.04 -13.91
CA TRP A 44 -8.91 -5.31 -12.93
C TRP A 44 -8.91 -4.34 -11.75
N TRP A 45 -7.90 -3.48 -11.66
CA TRP A 45 -7.73 -2.56 -10.53
C TRP A 45 -8.18 -1.14 -10.90
N GLY A 46 -8.84 -0.48 -9.94
CA GLY A 46 -9.24 0.92 -10.14
C GLY A 46 -10.39 1.12 -11.11
N THR A 47 -11.22 0.10 -11.30
CA THR A 47 -12.31 0.12 -12.29
C THR A 47 -13.55 0.90 -11.83
N GLY A 48 -13.63 1.25 -10.54
CA GLY A 48 -14.80 1.91 -10.00
C GLY A 48 -15.94 0.96 -9.61
N ASN A 49 -15.70 -0.35 -9.67
CA ASN A 49 -16.69 -1.35 -9.25
C ASN A 49 -16.86 -1.27 -7.73
N LYS A 50 -18.05 -0.89 -7.28
CA LYS A 50 -18.36 -0.69 -5.86
C LYS A 50 -18.38 -1.97 -5.03
N GLN A 51 -18.43 -3.13 -5.69
CA GLN A 51 -18.41 -4.44 -5.02
C GLN A 51 -16.98 -4.91 -4.74
N ILE A 52 -16.00 -4.26 -5.33
CA ILE A 52 -14.58 -4.60 -5.21
C ILE A 52 -13.86 -3.46 -4.49
N TYR A 53 -13.04 -3.81 -3.52
CA TYR A 53 -12.24 -2.86 -2.77
C TYR A 53 -10.81 -2.90 -3.32
N ASP A 54 -10.45 -1.87 -4.09
CA ASP A 54 -9.14 -1.77 -4.72
C ASP A 54 -8.18 -1.00 -3.83
N ASN A 55 -7.00 -1.58 -3.56
CA ASN A 55 -5.98 -0.99 -2.70
C ASN A 55 -4.60 -1.06 -3.33
N ILE A 56 -3.70 -0.22 -2.85
CA ILE A 56 -2.25 -0.37 -3.05
C ILE A 56 -1.62 -0.59 -1.69
N ILE A 57 -0.71 -1.55 -1.62
CA ILE A 57 0.13 -1.78 -0.45
C ILE A 57 1.50 -1.19 -0.77
N PHE A 58 1.85 -0.09 -0.09
CA PHE A 58 3.18 0.52 -0.17
C PHE A 58 4.05 -0.09 0.92
N ILE A 59 5.26 -0.46 0.57
CA ILE A 59 6.17 -1.15 1.49
C ILE A 59 7.25 -0.18 1.92
N LEU A 60 7.44 -0.07 3.25
CA LEU A 60 8.42 0.83 3.85
C LEU A 60 9.80 0.18 3.86
N SER A 61 10.79 0.89 3.32
CA SER A 61 12.17 0.44 3.38
C SER A 61 12.62 0.27 4.85
N PRO A 62 13.42 -0.72 5.22
CA PRO A 62 14.15 -1.64 4.33
C PRO A 62 13.41 -2.93 3.94
N VAL A 63 12.16 -3.09 4.33
CA VAL A 63 11.37 -4.28 4.04
C VAL A 63 11.16 -4.40 2.52
N GLN A 64 11.23 -5.63 2.02
CA GLN A 64 11.05 -5.93 0.62
C GLN A 64 9.73 -6.66 0.38
N SER A 65 9.26 -6.61 -0.87
CA SER A 65 8.01 -7.27 -1.25
C SER A 65 8.02 -8.77 -0.96
N THR A 66 9.17 -9.42 -1.07
CA THR A 66 9.30 -10.85 -0.77
C THR A 66 8.96 -11.16 0.69
N GLU A 67 9.41 -10.31 1.62
CA GLU A 67 9.08 -10.49 3.04
C GLU A 67 7.59 -10.30 3.29
N VAL A 68 7.00 -9.26 2.70
CA VAL A 68 5.56 -9.00 2.83
C VAL A 68 4.75 -10.19 2.33
N LYS A 69 5.12 -10.70 1.16
CA LYS A 69 4.46 -11.85 0.55
C LYS A 69 4.58 -13.11 1.41
N ASN A 70 5.75 -13.32 2.02
CA ASN A 70 5.97 -14.48 2.90
C ASN A 70 5.13 -14.38 4.17
N VAL A 71 5.03 -13.20 4.76
CA VAL A 71 4.26 -12.98 5.99
C VAL A 71 2.76 -13.07 5.73
N LEU A 72 2.28 -12.44 4.65
CA LEU A 72 0.85 -12.46 4.30
C LEU A 72 0.42 -13.81 3.74
N GLY A 73 1.33 -14.55 3.15
CA GLY A 73 1.08 -15.91 2.70
C GLY A 73 0.21 -16.02 1.45
N ASN A 74 -0.45 -17.16 1.31
CA ASN A 74 -1.26 -17.44 0.13
C ASN A 74 -2.55 -16.63 0.14
N LEU A 75 -2.96 -16.19 -1.06
CA LEU A 75 -4.24 -15.53 -1.28
C LEU A 75 -5.38 -16.54 -1.23
N ASN A 76 -6.56 -16.06 -0.89
CA ASN A 76 -7.79 -16.77 -1.19
C ASN A 76 -8.26 -16.30 -2.58
N GLU A 77 -7.85 -17.01 -3.62
CA GLU A 77 -8.07 -16.60 -5.01
C GLU A 77 -9.55 -16.45 -5.39
N ASN A 78 -10.45 -17.00 -4.58
CA ASN A 78 -11.89 -16.86 -4.82
C ASN A 78 -12.40 -15.46 -4.49
N VAL A 79 -11.70 -14.70 -3.64
CA VAL A 79 -12.18 -13.40 -3.16
C VAL A 79 -11.17 -12.27 -3.35
N GLU A 80 -9.90 -12.56 -3.65
CA GLU A 80 -8.87 -11.52 -3.74
C GLU A 80 -7.84 -11.83 -4.82
N GLN A 81 -7.13 -10.77 -5.25
CA GLN A 81 -6.05 -10.90 -6.22
C GLN A 81 -5.01 -9.80 -5.99
N ILE A 82 -3.78 -10.07 -6.39
CA ILE A 82 -2.68 -9.12 -6.29
C ILE A 82 -1.90 -9.03 -7.61
N TYR A 83 -1.21 -7.91 -7.76
CA TYR A 83 -0.23 -7.72 -8.82
C TYR A 83 0.93 -6.93 -8.24
N GLU A 84 2.11 -7.53 -8.23
CA GLU A 84 3.31 -6.87 -7.74
C GLU A 84 3.93 -5.99 -8.83
N TYR A 85 4.25 -4.75 -8.46
CA TYR A 85 4.94 -3.84 -9.36
C TYR A 85 5.92 -3.00 -8.54
N LYS A 86 7.19 -3.13 -8.83
CA LYS A 86 8.28 -2.49 -8.09
C LYS A 86 8.08 -2.64 -6.59
N ASN A 87 8.39 -2.54 -5.69
CA ASN A 87 8.17 -2.81 -4.27
C ASN A 87 6.77 -2.41 -3.74
N CYS A 88 5.73 -2.64 -4.55
CA CYS A 88 4.35 -2.37 -4.18
C CYS A 88 3.44 -3.50 -4.65
N PHE A 89 2.26 -3.62 -4.04
CA PHE A 89 1.23 -4.55 -4.48
C PHE A 89 -0.07 -3.82 -4.77
N PHE A 90 -0.61 -4.03 -5.97
CA PHE A 90 -2.01 -3.72 -6.25
C PHE A 90 -2.81 -4.90 -5.71
N TRP A 91 -3.77 -4.63 -4.85
CA TRP A 91 -4.52 -5.67 -4.15
C TRP A 91 -6.00 -5.33 -4.12
N SER A 92 -6.83 -6.27 -4.58
CA SER A 92 -8.27 -6.09 -4.60
C SER A 92 -8.95 -7.29 -3.97
N TYR A 93 -10.04 -7.06 -3.27
CA TYR A 93 -10.87 -8.12 -2.71
C TYR A 93 -12.34 -7.74 -2.76
N GLU A 94 -13.20 -8.77 -2.72
CA GLU A 94 -14.65 -8.57 -2.68
C GLU A 94 -15.06 -7.96 -1.35
N LEU A 95 -15.72 -6.81 -1.38
CA LEU A 95 -16.08 -6.07 -0.18
C LEU A 95 -16.95 -6.89 0.77
N LYS A 96 -17.93 -7.59 0.24
CA LYS A 96 -18.84 -8.43 1.06
C LYS A 96 -18.14 -9.64 1.68
N ASN A 97 -17.03 -10.08 1.12
CA ASN A 97 -16.26 -11.25 1.57
C ASN A 97 -14.90 -10.89 2.16
N TYR A 98 -14.74 -9.66 2.67
CA TYR A 98 -13.46 -9.19 3.17
C TYR A 98 -12.86 -10.08 4.26
N ARG A 99 -13.70 -10.68 5.10
CA ARG A 99 -13.23 -11.58 6.17
C ARG A 99 -12.67 -12.90 5.64
N LYS A 100 -12.98 -13.25 4.40
CA LYS A 100 -12.45 -14.44 3.73
C LYS A 100 -11.14 -14.15 3.00
N SER A 101 -10.75 -12.87 2.91
CA SER A 101 -9.46 -12.46 2.35
C SER A 101 -8.35 -12.81 3.34
N ASN A 102 -7.43 -13.67 2.93
CA ASN A 102 -6.31 -14.06 3.78
C ASN A 102 -5.39 -12.88 4.07
N TRP A 103 -5.16 -12.03 3.07
CA TRP A 103 -4.30 -10.86 3.23
C TRP A 103 -4.93 -9.81 4.14
N TRP A 104 -6.25 -9.63 4.07
CA TRP A 104 -6.93 -8.70 4.97
C TRP A 104 -6.74 -9.11 6.44
N VAL A 105 -6.95 -10.39 6.74
CA VAL A 105 -6.77 -10.93 8.08
C VAL A 105 -5.33 -10.79 8.55
N LYS A 106 -4.37 -11.14 7.69
CA LYS A 106 -2.94 -11.10 8.03
C LYS A 106 -2.40 -9.67 8.18
N THR A 107 -2.86 -8.72 7.37
CA THR A 107 -2.43 -7.32 7.52
C THR A 107 -2.87 -6.74 8.85
N CYS A 108 -4.00 -7.19 9.39
CA CYS A 108 -4.50 -6.73 10.68
C CYS A 108 -3.84 -7.40 11.88
N SER A 109 -3.31 -8.62 11.70
CA SER A 109 -2.89 -9.46 12.81
C SER A 109 -1.40 -9.77 12.90
N THR A 110 -0.59 -9.30 11.95
CA THR A 110 0.86 -9.61 11.91
C THR A 110 1.70 -8.35 12.11
N TYR A 111 2.99 -8.56 12.43
CA TYR A 111 3.93 -7.45 12.62
C TYR A 111 4.16 -6.64 11.33
N ILE A 112 3.82 -7.19 10.18
CA ILE A 112 4.08 -6.54 8.88
C ILE A 112 3.30 -5.22 8.75
N LYS A 113 2.22 -5.05 9.50
CA LYS A 113 1.42 -3.83 9.49
C LYS A 113 2.24 -2.57 9.80
N ASP A 114 3.33 -2.72 10.54
CA ASP A 114 4.21 -1.60 10.89
C ASP A 114 5.18 -1.23 9.77
N SER A 115 5.25 -2.06 8.73
CA SER A 115 6.18 -1.88 7.62
C SER A 115 5.46 -1.64 6.28
N ILE A 116 4.14 -1.47 6.30
CA ILE A 116 3.36 -1.21 5.09
C ILE A 116 2.38 -0.08 5.32
N THR A 117 1.97 0.55 4.22
CA THR A 117 0.90 1.54 4.20
C THR A 117 -0.09 1.14 3.12
N ILE A 118 -1.36 1.02 3.49
CA ILE A 118 -2.41 0.60 2.55
C ILE A 118 -3.31 1.80 2.26
N ARG A 119 -3.53 2.08 0.97
CA ARG A 119 -4.41 3.17 0.53
C ARG A 119 -5.33 2.68 -0.57
N THR A 120 -6.54 3.22 -0.60
CA THR A 120 -7.51 2.87 -1.63
C THR A 120 -7.14 3.48 -2.98
N ALA A 121 -7.63 2.88 -4.05
CA ALA A 121 -7.44 3.38 -5.42
C ALA A 121 -7.92 4.83 -5.54
N ASN A 122 -9.07 5.15 -4.97
CA ASN A 122 -9.62 6.50 -5.04
C ASN A 122 -8.72 7.53 -4.38
N THR A 123 -8.17 7.19 -3.21
CA THR A 123 -7.24 8.07 -2.50
C THR A 123 -5.99 8.33 -3.32
N VAL A 124 -5.40 7.29 -3.89
CA VAL A 124 -4.16 7.40 -4.67
C VAL A 124 -4.38 8.19 -5.94
N LYS A 125 -5.49 7.94 -6.65
CA LYS A 125 -5.85 8.70 -7.87
C LYS A 125 -6.05 10.18 -7.56
N LYS A 126 -6.72 10.48 -6.45
CA LYS A 126 -6.97 11.85 -6.01
C LYS A 126 -5.68 12.57 -5.66
N LEU A 127 -4.75 11.88 -4.99
CA LEU A 127 -3.44 12.45 -4.68
C LEU A 127 -2.68 12.83 -5.95
N LEU A 128 -2.72 11.95 -6.97
CA LEU A 128 -2.06 12.24 -8.24
C LEU A 128 -2.66 13.49 -8.91
N GLU A 129 -3.98 13.63 -8.90
CA GLU A 129 -4.66 14.81 -9.45
C GLU A 129 -4.25 16.09 -8.73
N ILE A 130 -4.15 16.06 -7.41
CA ILE A 130 -3.73 17.20 -6.61
C ILE A 130 -2.30 17.61 -6.99
N CYS A 131 -1.41 16.65 -7.19
CA CYS A 131 -0.02 16.92 -7.57
C CYS A 131 0.12 17.51 -8.98
N LYS A 132 -0.85 17.28 -9.86
CA LYS A 132 -0.85 17.83 -11.22
C LYS A 132 -1.23 19.30 -11.28
N LYS A 133 -1.84 19.82 -10.22
CA LYS A 133 -2.21 21.22 -10.13
C LYS A 133 -1.04 22.02 -9.57
#